data_c539db6e6f21a4744c474ef486b2e221
#
_entry.id   c539db6e6f21a4744c474ef486b2e221
#
_cell.length_a   1.000
_cell.length_b   1.000
_cell.length_c   1.000
_cell.angle_alpha   90.00
_cell.angle_beta   90.00
_cell.angle_gamma   90.00
#
_symmetry.space_group_name_H-M   'P 1'
#
loop_
_entity.id
_entity.type
_entity.pdbx_description
1 polymer ?
#
loop_
_entity_poly.entity_id
_entity_poly.type
_entity_poly.pdbx_seq_one_letter_code
_entity_poly.pdbx_strand_id
1 'polypeptide(L)'
;TMTTPSAADAVSSSAPSVIREVTADTPVRVRFCPSPTGTPHVGLIRTALFNWAHARHTKGTFVFRIEDTDAARDSEESYQQLLEALKWLGITWEEGVEVGGPHEPYRQSQRLDLYKDVVAKLIDAGYAYECYSSPEEVEARHRAAGRDPKLGYDNFDRELSGEQVAAFKAEGRQPVLRVRMPDSDVTFTDMVRGEITFKAGSIPDYVIVRADGSPLYTLVNPVDDALMGITHVLRGEDLLSSTPRQVVLIRALMDIGVASYLPVFGHLPYVMGEGNKKLSKRDPQSNLFLLRDRGFIPEGLLNYLSL
;
A
#
# COMPACT_ATOMS: atom_id res chain seq x y z
N THR A 1 12.27 34.19 33.61
CA THR A 1 12.18 32.76 33.27
C THR A 1 11.08 32.60 32.27
N MET A 2 11.46 32.56 30.97
CA MET A 2 10.55 32.26 29.86
C MET A 2 10.57 30.75 29.66
N THR A 3 9.43 30.09 29.89
CA THR A 3 9.21 28.70 29.61
C THR A 3 8.98 28.53 28.12
N THR A 4 9.86 27.82 27.44
CA THR A 4 9.67 27.35 26.06
C THR A 4 8.52 26.33 26.04
N PRO A 5 7.53 26.44 25.12
CA PRO A 5 6.47 25.45 25.01
C PRO A 5 7.06 24.10 24.52
N SER A 6 6.55 23.02 25.12
CA SER A 6 6.90 21.64 24.76
C SER A 6 6.43 21.32 23.32
N ALA A 7 7.20 20.53 22.60
CA ALA A 7 6.86 20.06 21.26
C ALA A 7 5.51 19.28 21.18
N ALA A 8 4.99 18.86 22.31
CA ALA A 8 3.69 18.19 22.43
C ALA A 8 2.51 19.16 22.18
N ASP A 9 2.69 20.45 22.51
CA ASP A 9 1.61 21.46 22.35
C ASP A 9 1.44 21.94 20.88
N ALA A 10 2.38 21.63 20.00
CA ALA A 10 2.35 22.05 18.60
C ALA A 10 1.49 21.15 17.70
N VAL A 11 1.12 19.94 18.16
CA VAL A 11 0.34 18.96 17.37
C VAL A 11 -1.17 19.14 17.54
N SER A 12 -1.61 19.93 18.52
CA SER A 12 -3.03 20.06 18.90
C SER A 12 -3.82 21.13 18.13
N SER A 13 -3.21 21.90 17.22
CA SER A 13 -3.90 23.02 16.55
C SER A 13 -3.66 23.14 15.05
N SER A 14 -3.33 22.05 14.34
CA SER A 14 -3.38 22.12 12.87
C SER A 14 -4.84 22.04 12.43
N ALA A 15 -5.34 23.10 11.80
CA ALA A 15 -6.57 23.04 11.01
C ALA A 15 -6.52 21.80 10.11
N PRO A 16 -7.66 21.10 9.88
CA PRO A 16 -7.66 19.93 9.04
C PRO A 16 -7.04 20.30 7.69
N SER A 17 -5.99 19.57 7.32
CA SER A 17 -5.32 19.74 6.04
C SER A 17 -6.35 19.64 4.93
N VAL A 18 -6.32 20.61 4.01
CA VAL A 18 -7.23 20.61 2.86
C VAL A 18 -6.93 19.35 2.03
N ILE A 19 -7.84 18.38 2.10
CA ILE A 19 -7.76 17.18 1.27
C ILE A 19 -7.97 17.62 -0.17
N ARG A 20 -6.95 17.44 -0.98
CA ARG A 20 -7.05 17.62 -2.43
C ARG A 20 -7.46 16.31 -3.05
N GLU A 21 -8.49 16.36 -3.87
CA GLU A 21 -9.03 15.20 -4.56
C GLU A 21 -8.68 15.24 -6.05
N VAL A 22 -8.73 14.08 -6.67
CA VAL A 22 -8.65 13.95 -8.13
C VAL A 22 -9.91 14.58 -8.72
N THR A 23 -9.75 15.46 -9.71
CA THR A 23 -10.86 16.10 -10.43
C THR A 23 -11.05 15.48 -11.82
N ALA A 24 -12.15 15.82 -12.48
CA ALA A 24 -12.43 15.37 -13.84
C ALA A 24 -11.35 15.82 -14.86
N ASP A 25 -10.68 16.93 -14.59
CA ASP A 25 -9.63 17.47 -15.46
C ASP A 25 -8.24 16.88 -15.14
N THR A 26 -8.09 16.10 -14.05
CA THR A 26 -6.84 15.47 -13.71
C THR A 26 -6.56 14.32 -14.69
N PRO A 27 -5.43 14.34 -15.42
CA PRO A 27 -5.09 13.24 -16.31
C PRO A 27 -5.04 11.91 -15.57
N VAL A 28 -5.76 10.91 -16.06
CA VAL A 28 -5.86 9.61 -15.40
C VAL A 28 -4.53 8.88 -15.45
N ARG A 29 -4.08 8.42 -14.30
CA ARG A 29 -2.90 7.57 -14.11
C ARG A 29 -3.29 6.39 -13.24
N VAL A 30 -3.14 5.21 -13.79
CA VAL A 30 -3.40 3.93 -13.11
C VAL A 30 -2.14 3.09 -13.09
N ARG A 31 -2.11 2.04 -12.28
CA ARG A 31 -0.93 1.18 -12.20
C ARG A 31 -1.27 -0.29 -12.02
N PHE A 32 -0.36 -1.10 -12.51
CA PHE A 32 -0.22 -2.51 -12.21
C PHE A 32 1.10 -2.69 -11.45
N CYS A 33 1.06 -3.22 -10.23
CA CYS A 33 2.21 -3.24 -9.34
C CYS A 33 2.38 -4.60 -8.64
N PRO A 34 2.61 -5.67 -9.40
CA PRO A 34 2.74 -7.01 -8.85
C PRO A 34 4.07 -7.22 -8.15
N SER A 35 4.07 -8.12 -7.16
CA SER A 35 5.30 -8.74 -6.69
C SER A 35 5.70 -9.88 -7.65
N PRO A 36 6.97 -10.00 -8.05
CA PRO A 36 7.40 -11.02 -9.00
C PRO A 36 7.60 -12.38 -8.29
N THR A 37 6.49 -13.00 -7.89
CA THR A 37 6.45 -14.28 -7.18
C THR A 37 5.61 -15.31 -7.94
N GLY A 38 6.14 -16.53 -8.11
CA GLY A 38 5.43 -17.62 -8.76
C GLY A 38 5.04 -17.35 -10.22
N THR A 39 4.07 -18.10 -10.71
CA THR A 39 3.50 -17.97 -12.06
C THR A 39 2.35 -16.98 -12.10
N PRO A 40 2.14 -16.26 -13.23
CA PRO A 40 1.01 -15.34 -13.36
C PRO A 40 -0.34 -16.01 -13.12
N HIS A 41 -1.12 -15.42 -12.24
CA HIS A 41 -2.42 -15.87 -11.79
C HIS A 41 -3.51 -15.04 -12.48
N VAL A 42 -4.61 -15.67 -12.87
CA VAL A 42 -5.70 -14.98 -13.59
C VAL A 42 -6.30 -13.81 -12.81
N GLY A 43 -6.33 -13.89 -11.47
CA GLY A 43 -6.78 -12.77 -10.62
C GLY A 43 -5.86 -11.56 -10.72
N LEU A 44 -4.55 -11.78 -10.79
CA LEU A 44 -3.56 -10.73 -11.01
C LEU A 44 -3.71 -10.13 -12.41
N ILE A 45 -3.89 -10.96 -13.41
CA ILE A 45 -4.10 -10.53 -14.80
C ILE A 45 -5.39 -9.72 -14.94
N ARG A 46 -6.47 -10.10 -14.23
CA ARG A 46 -7.69 -9.32 -14.19
C ARG A 46 -7.47 -7.92 -13.65
N THR A 47 -6.65 -7.77 -12.62
CA THR A 47 -6.26 -6.45 -12.10
C THR A 47 -5.50 -5.64 -13.16
N ALA A 48 -4.55 -6.25 -13.87
CA ALA A 48 -3.86 -5.59 -14.98
C ALA A 48 -4.83 -5.17 -16.08
N LEU A 49 -5.76 -6.04 -16.46
CA LEU A 49 -6.78 -5.79 -17.49
C LEU A 49 -7.67 -4.57 -17.14
N PHE A 50 -8.18 -4.49 -15.91
CA PHE A 50 -9.04 -3.37 -15.52
C PHE A 50 -8.30 -2.04 -15.50
N ASN A 51 -7.05 -2.01 -15.03
CA ASN A 51 -6.22 -0.82 -15.09
C ASN A 51 -5.92 -0.41 -16.54
N TRP A 52 -5.52 -1.37 -17.37
CA TRP A 52 -5.27 -1.14 -18.80
C TRP A 52 -6.50 -0.62 -19.53
N ALA A 53 -7.66 -1.26 -19.33
CA ALA A 53 -8.92 -0.85 -19.94
C ALA A 53 -9.34 0.57 -19.50
N HIS A 54 -9.20 0.89 -18.22
CA HIS A 54 -9.52 2.21 -17.70
C HIS A 54 -8.59 3.28 -18.31
N ALA A 55 -7.30 3.00 -18.40
CA ALA A 55 -6.34 3.90 -19.05
C ALA A 55 -6.70 4.12 -20.53
N ARG A 56 -7.06 3.08 -21.27
CA ARG A 56 -7.47 3.20 -22.69
C ARG A 56 -8.76 4.00 -22.83
N HIS A 57 -9.76 3.72 -22.01
CA HIS A 57 -11.04 4.43 -22.04
C HIS A 57 -10.89 5.92 -21.77
N THR A 58 -10.05 6.29 -20.81
CA THR A 58 -9.84 7.67 -20.38
C THR A 58 -8.71 8.38 -21.12
N LYS A 59 -8.02 7.69 -22.03
CA LYS A 59 -6.78 8.17 -22.68
C LYS A 59 -5.70 8.55 -21.66
N GLY A 60 -5.68 7.82 -20.54
CA GLY A 60 -4.74 8.00 -19.44
C GLY A 60 -3.45 7.21 -19.63
N THR A 61 -2.63 7.20 -18.59
CA THR A 61 -1.36 6.50 -18.52
C THR A 61 -1.49 5.24 -17.68
N PHE A 62 -0.99 4.13 -18.21
CA PHE A 62 -0.87 2.86 -17.48
C PHE A 62 0.58 2.64 -17.09
N VAL A 63 0.83 2.62 -15.77
CA VAL A 63 2.16 2.45 -15.17
C VAL A 63 2.36 0.99 -14.75
N PHE A 64 3.49 0.39 -15.14
CA PHE A 64 3.88 -0.94 -14.69
C PHE A 64 5.07 -0.86 -13.72
N ARG A 65 4.80 -1.08 -12.44
CA ARG A 65 5.76 -1.04 -11.33
C ARG A 65 5.94 -2.44 -10.74
N ILE A 66 7.17 -2.80 -10.37
CA ILE A 66 7.48 -4.08 -9.71
C ILE A 66 7.69 -3.85 -8.22
N GLU A 67 6.95 -4.57 -7.40
CA GLU A 67 7.04 -4.55 -5.94
C GLU A 67 7.88 -5.73 -5.44
N ASP A 68 9.19 -5.60 -5.54
CA ASP A 68 10.22 -6.61 -5.28
C ASP A 68 11.02 -6.33 -4.00
N THR A 69 10.35 -5.99 -2.91
CA THR A 69 10.99 -5.74 -1.61
C THR A 69 11.18 -7.01 -0.78
N ASP A 70 10.65 -8.14 -1.20
CA ASP A 70 10.77 -9.44 -0.52
C ASP A 70 11.70 -10.38 -1.27
N ALA A 71 13.01 -10.21 -1.07
CA ALA A 71 14.03 -11.00 -1.75
C ALA A 71 13.93 -12.52 -1.53
N ALA A 72 13.21 -12.96 -0.49
CA ALA A 72 13.02 -14.40 -0.23
C ALA A 72 11.98 -15.04 -1.16
N ARG A 73 11.01 -14.26 -1.65
CA ARG A 73 9.92 -14.74 -2.51
C ARG A 73 10.02 -14.25 -3.94
N ASP A 74 10.70 -13.13 -4.17
CA ASP A 74 10.84 -12.50 -5.47
C ASP A 74 11.91 -13.18 -6.31
N SER A 75 11.68 -13.34 -7.61
CA SER A 75 12.64 -13.92 -8.53
C SER A 75 12.62 -13.25 -9.90
N GLU A 76 13.77 -13.25 -10.57
CA GLU A 76 13.88 -12.76 -11.95
C GLU A 76 13.07 -13.63 -12.93
N GLU A 77 12.99 -14.94 -12.67
CA GLU A 77 12.14 -15.84 -13.46
C GLU A 77 10.68 -15.43 -13.41
N SER A 78 10.15 -15.15 -12.22
CA SER A 78 8.77 -14.69 -12.07
C SER A 78 8.55 -13.34 -12.73
N TYR A 79 9.52 -12.45 -12.70
CA TYR A 79 9.47 -11.17 -13.42
C TYR A 79 9.38 -11.39 -14.93
N GLN A 80 10.21 -12.24 -15.52
CA GLN A 80 10.17 -12.57 -16.93
C GLN A 80 8.83 -13.21 -17.33
N GLN A 81 8.25 -14.05 -16.47
CA GLN A 81 6.93 -14.64 -16.70
C GLN A 81 5.82 -13.57 -16.71
N LEU A 82 5.89 -12.54 -15.87
CA LEU A 82 4.96 -11.40 -15.92
C LEU A 82 5.04 -10.67 -17.26
N LEU A 83 6.24 -10.39 -17.75
CA LEU A 83 6.44 -9.75 -19.06
C LEU A 83 5.89 -10.61 -20.19
N GLU A 84 6.18 -11.91 -20.17
CA GLU A 84 5.68 -12.88 -21.16
C GLU A 84 4.15 -12.92 -21.17
N ALA A 85 3.54 -12.94 -19.98
CA ALA A 85 2.08 -12.98 -19.83
C ALA A 85 1.42 -11.73 -20.44
N LEU A 86 1.92 -10.53 -20.10
CA LEU A 86 1.36 -9.28 -20.62
C LEU A 86 1.56 -9.16 -22.13
N LYS A 87 2.73 -9.58 -22.63
CA LYS A 87 3.01 -9.61 -24.07
C LYS A 87 2.08 -10.56 -24.81
N TRP A 88 1.87 -11.76 -24.29
CA TRP A 88 0.94 -12.73 -24.90
C TRP A 88 -0.49 -12.20 -24.94
N LEU A 89 -0.93 -11.50 -23.88
CA LEU A 89 -2.26 -10.91 -23.78
C LEU A 89 -2.43 -9.62 -24.60
N GLY A 90 -1.34 -9.05 -25.11
CA GLY A 90 -1.38 -7.75 -25.83
C GLY A 90 -1.61 -6.55 -24.92
N ILE A 91 -1.36 -6.70 -23.61
CA ILE A 91 -1.44 -5.61 -22.65
C ILE A 91 -0.13 -4.83 -22.67
N THR A 92 -0.20 -3.58 -23.07
CA THR A 92 0.94 -2.65 -23.17
C THR A 92 0.82 -1.54 -22.13
N TRP A 93 1.94 -0.91 -21.79
CA TRP A 93 2.00 0.18 -20.82
C TRP A 93 2.88 1.32 -21.33
N GLU A 94 2.56 2.55 -20.96
CA GLU A 94 3.24 3.76 -21.41
C GLU A 94 4.43 4.12 -20.55
N GLU A 95 4.40 3.70 -19.27
CA GLU A 95 5.41 4.06 -18.28
C GLU A 95 5.69 2.86 -17.37
N GLY A 96 6.91 2.69 -16.93
CA GLY A 96 7.26 1.60 -16.01
C GLY A 96 8.48 0.79 -16.46
N VAL A 97 8.57 -0.43 -15.95
CA VAL A 97 9.66 -1.35 -16.32
C VAL A 97 9.68 -1.59 -17.82
N GLU A 98 10.85 -1.80 -18.38
CA GLU A 98 11.15 -2.04 -19.80
C GLU A 98 10.91 -0.83 -20.73
N VAL A 99 10.08 0.13 -20.35
CA VAL A 99 9.79 1.32 -21.20
C VAL A 99 10.32 2.62 -20.59
N GLY A 100 10.60 2.62 -19.27
CA GLY A 100 11.08 3.82 -18.60
C GLY A 100 10.00 4.85 -18.32
N GLY A 101 10.43 6.07 -17.98
CA GLY A 101 9.55 7.19 -17.71
C GLY A 101 10.11 8.17 -16.68
N PRO A 102 9.32 9.19 -16.29
CA PRO A 102 9.81 10.28 -15.44
C PRO A 102 10.02 9.91 -13.98
N HIS A 103 9.56 8.72 -13.52
CA HIS A 103 9.59 8.31 -12.12
C HIS A 103 10.52 7.11 -11.86
N GLU A 104 11.48 6.89 -12.75
CA GLU A 104 12.45 5.80 -12.59
C GLU A 104 13.19 5.88 -11.24
N PRO A 105 13.64 4.72 -10.71
CA PRO A 105 13.41 3.36 -11.19
C PRO A 105 12.00 2.85 -10.85
N TYR A 106 11.52 1.83 -11.59
CA TYR A 106 10.18 1.24 -11.39
C TYR A 106 10.20 -0.10 -10.67
N ARG A 107 11.34 -0.48 -10.10
CA ARG A 107 11.48 -1.58 -9.15
C ARG A 107 11.65 -1.01 -7.74
N GLN A 108 10.85 -1.45 -6.79
CA GLN A 108 10.90 -0.91 -5.41
C GLN A 108 12.22 -1.21 -4.70
N SER A 109 12.86 -2.35 -4.99
CA SER A 109 14.19 -2.68 -4.48
C SER A 109 15.27 -1.65 -4.85
N GLN A 110 15.05 -0.85 -5.86
CA GLN A 110 15.95 0.21 -6.32
C GLN A 110 15.55 1.61 -5.83
N ARG A 111 14.52 1.72 -4.99
CA ARG A 111 13.95 2.99 -4.49
C ARG A 111 14.12 3.19 -2.99
N LEU A 112 14.95 2.39 -2.34
CA LEU A 112 15.07 2.38 -0.87
C LEU A 112 15.47 3.73 -0.28
N ASP A 113 16.31 4.50 -0.96
CA ASP A 113 16.71 5.83 -0.50
C ASP A 113 15.55 6.84 -0.56
N LEU A 114 14.68 6.75 -1.57
CA LEU A 114 13.46 7.57 -1.65
C LEU A 114 12.55 7.30 -0.44
N TYR A 115 12.39 6.02 -0.05
CA TYR A 115 11.56 5.67 1.10
C TYR A 115 12.16 6.19 2.41
N LYS A 116 13.48 6.12 2.58
CA LYS A 116 14.15 6.67 3.76
C LYS A 116 13.92 8.19 3.88
N ASP A 117 14.02 8.92 2.78
CA ASP A 117 13.79 10.37 2.76
C ASP A 117 12.34 10.72 3.14
N VAL A 118 11.37 9.97 2.62
CA VAL A 118 9.96 10.16 2.95
C VAL A 118 9.69 9.84 4.42
N VAL A 119 10.26 8.74 4.94
CA VAL A 119 10.12 8.35 6.35
C VAL A 119 10.69 9.42 7.27
N ALA A 120 11.86 9.98 6.96
CA ALA A 120 12.45 11.06 7.73
C ALA A 120 11.52 12.29 7.83
N LYS A 121 10.91 12.69 6.71
CA LYS A 121 9.91 13.77 6.68
C LYS A 121 8.66 13.46 7.50
N LEU A 122 8.18 12.21 7.46
CA LEU A 122 7.02 11.78 8.26
C LEU A 122 7.32 11.83 9.76
N ILE A 123 8.51 11.43 10.19
CA ILE A 123 8.95 11.49 11.58
C ILE A 123 9.08 12.95 12.03
N ASP A 124 9.74 13.79 11.23
CA ASP A 124 9.95 15.20 11.55
C ASP A 124 8.62 15.96 11.68
N ALA A 125 7.61 15.58 10.91
CA ALA A 125 6.27 16.15 10.96
C ALA A 125 5.37 15.53 12.04
N GLY A 126 5.81 14.51 12.75
CA GLY A 126 5.06 13.84 13.82
C GLY A 126 4.03 12.80 13.35
N TYR A 127 4.05 12.41 12.07
CA TYR A 127 3.13 11.40 11.52
C TYR A 127 3.59 9.96 11.75
N ALA A 128 4.87 9.77 11.99
CA ALA A 128 5.46 8.48 12.30
C ALA A 128 6.38 8.58 13.52
N TYR A 129 6.60 7.47 14.19
CA TYR A 129 7.41 7.41 15.40
C TYR A 129 8.07 6.04 15.58
N GLU A 130 9.12 6.01 16.44
CA GLU A 130 9.81 4.80 16.82
C GLU A 130 9.00 4.01 17.88
N CYS A 131 8.79 2.72 17.65
CA CYS A 131 8.11 1.82 18.56
C CYS A 131 9.07 0.73 19.04
N TYR A 132 9.24 0.62 20.35
CA TYR A 132 10.16 -0.32 21.01
C TYR A 132 9.44 -1.48 21.71
N SER A 133 8.11 -1.43 21.82
CA SER A 133 7.33 -2.46 22.50
C SER A 133 7.43 -3.81 21.80
N SER A 134 7.73 -4.86 22.56
CA SER A 134 7.62 -6.24 22.07
C SER A 134 6.17 -6.71 22.10
N PRO A 135 5.80 -7.75 21.32
CA PRO A 135 4.47 -8.36 21.40
C PRO A 135 4.10 -8.81 22.82
N GLU A 136 5.06 -9.36 23.55
CA GLU A 136 4.88 -9.84 24.93
C GLU A 136 4.58 -8.68 25.90
N GLU A 137 5.25 -7.55 25.72
CA GLU A 137 4.99 -6.33 26.52
C GLU A 137 3.60 -5.77 26.24
N VAL A 138 3.16 -5.78 24.99
CA VAL A 138 1.80 -5.36 24.58
C VAL A 138 0.75 -6.26 25.22
N GLU A 139 0.91 -7.58 25.13
CA GLU A 139 0.01 -8.54 25.75
C GLU A 139 -0.05 -8.37 27.29
N ALA A 140 1.09 -8.16 27.93
CA ALA A 140 1.17 -7.94 29.38
C ALA A 140 0.41 -6.67 29.81
N ARG A 141 0.52 -5.58 29.03
CA ARG A 141 -0.24 -4.35 29.30
C ARG A 141 -1.73 -4.55 29.15
N HIS A 142 -2.17 -5.30 28.12
CA HIS A 142 -3.59 -5.63 27.95
C HIS A 142 -4.11 -6.45 29.12
N ARG A 143 -3.39 -7.49 29.55
CA ARG A 143 -3.78 -8.32 30.71
C ARG A 143 -3.86 -7.49 32.00
N ALA A 144 -2.86 -6.65 32.25
CA ALA A 144 -2.85 -5.78 33.44
C ALA A 144 -4.04 -4.82 33.49
N ALA A 145 -4.53 -4.39 32.32
CA ALA A 145 -5.69 -3.51 32.19
C ALA A 145 -7.03 -4.25 32.04
N GLY A 146 -7.05 -5.58 32.17
CA GLY A 146 -8.26 -6.40 32.04
C GLY A 146 -8.81 -6.48 30.61
N ARG A 147 -7.96 -6.22 29.59
CA ARG A 147 -8.32 -6.32 28.17
C ARG A 147 -7.87 -7.66 27.58
N ASP A 148 -8.45 -8.03 26.44
CA ASP A 148 -8.00 -9.19 25.67
C ASP A 148 -6.54 -8.98 25.21
N PRO A 149 -5.61 -9.89 25.58
CA PRO A 149 -4.21 -9.79 25.16
C PRO A 149 -4.01 -9.88 23.64
N LYS A 150 -4.99 -10.35 22.89
CA LYS A 150 -4.94 -10.49 21.42
C LYS A 150 -5.40 -9.23 20.65
N LEU A 151 -5.70 -8.14 21.32
CA LEU A 151 -6.14 -6.89 20.70
C LEU A 151 -5.09 -6.25 19.76
N GLY A 152 -3.84 -6.68 19.85
CA GLY A 152 -2.75 -6.10 19.10
C GLY A 152 -2.17 -4.84 19.74
N TYR A 153 -1.37 -4.10 18.99
CA TYR A 153 -0.64 -2.95 19.50
C TYR A 153 -1.58 -1.89 20.11
N ASP A 154 -1.19 -1.37 21.26
CA ASP A 154 -1.99 -0.47 22.11
C ASP A 154 -1.62 1.01 21.99
N ASN A 155 -0.82 1.39 20.99
CA ASN A 155 -0.34 2.75 20.75
C ASN A 155 0.51 3.35 21.90
N PHE A 156 1.04 2.50 22.77
CA PHE A 156 1.76 2.92 23.99
C PHE A 156 2.96 3.82 23.68
N ASP A 157 3.71 3.49 22.63
CA ASP A 157 4.97 4.18 22.32
C ASP A 157 4.76 5.56 21.67
N ARG A 158 3.52 5.99 21.40
CA ARG A 158 3.21 7.33 20.87
C ARG A 158 3.78 8.45 21.72
N GLU A 159 3.75 8.25 23.04
CA GLU A 159 4.02 9.29 24.05
C GLU A 159 5.26 8.97 24.89
N LEU A 160 6.22 8.24 24.34
CA LEU A 160 7.48 7.98 25.03
C LEU A 160 8.26 9.27 25.27
N SER A 161 8.76 9.44 26.51
CA SER A 161 9.71 10.51 26.82
C SER A 161 11.07 10.25 26.18
N GLY A 162 11.87 11.31 26.00
CA GLY A 162 13.24 11.16 25.52
C GLY A 162 14.08 10.25 26.42
N GLU A 163 13.83 10.24 27.74
CA GLU A 163 14.51 9.36 28.70
C GLU A 163 14.14 7.89 28.46
N GLN A 164 12.85 7.59 28.21
CA GLN A 164 12.40 6.24 27.90
C GLN A 164 13.00 5.73 26.59
N VAL A 165 13.03 6.57 25.54
CA VAL A 165 13.68 6.25 24.28
C VAL A 165 15.17 5.98 24.47
N ALA A 166 15.87 6.83 25.22
CA ALA A 166 17.29 6.65 25.51
C ALA A 166 17.54 5.32 26.29
N ALA A 167 16.67 4.96 27.22
CA ALA A 167 16.78 3.73 27.97
C ALA A 167 16.62 2.50 27.05
N PHE A 168 15.64 2.48 26.15
CA PHE A 168 15.45 1.40 25.17
C PHE A 168 16.64 1.25 24.23
N LYS A 169 17.20 2.38 23.78
CA LYS A 169 18.41 2.39 22.95
C LYS A 169 19.62 1.84 23.70
N ALA A 170 19.76 2.18 24.97
CA ALA A 170 20.82 1.66 25.83
C ALA A 170 20.71 0.14 26.08
N GLU A 171 19.50 -0.42 26.06
CA GLU A 171 19.23 -1.87 26.07
C GLU A 171 19.58 -2.56 24.76
N GLY A 172 19.92 -1.80 23.70
CA GLY A 172 20.20 -2.34 22.37
C GLY A 172 18.96 -2.68 21.55
N ARG A 173 17.78 -2.22 21.97
CA ARG A 173 16.56 -2.45 21.20
C ARG A 173 16.57 -1.67 19.89
N GLN A 174 16.18 -2.35 18.81
CA GLN A 174 15.97 -1.73 17.51
C GLN A 174 14.48 -1.46 17.31
N PRO A 175 14.06 -0.20 17.06
CA PRO A 175 12.65 0.13 16.92
C PRO A 175 12.12 -0.31 15.55
N VAL A 176 10.82 -0.61 15.51
CA VAL A 176 10.03 -0.52 14.29
C VAL A 176 9.50 0.90 14.17
N LEU A 177 9.17 1.33 12.95
CA LEU A 177 8.52 2.62 12.74
C LEU A 177 7.03 2.42 12.47
N ARG A 178 6.20 3.20 13.14
CA ARG A 178 4.74 3.16 13.02
C ARG A 178 4.18 4.50 12.57
N VAL A 179 3.12 4.42 11.78
CA VAL A 179 2.29 5.58 11.45
C VAL A 179 1.24 5.77 12.53
N ARG A 180 1.05 7.02 12.95
CA ARG A 180 0.00 7.41 13.89
C ARG A 180 -1.35 7.43 13.19
N MET A 181 -2.28 6.60 13.64
CA MET A 181 -3.68 6.62 13.20
C MET A 181 -4.45 7.78 13.88
N PRO A 182 -5.42 8.41 13.19
CA PRO A 182 -6.22 9.47 13.79
C PRO A 182 -7.20 8.93 14.83
N ASP A 183 -7.64 9.80 15.75
CA ASP A 183 -8.66 9.50 16.75
C ASP A 183 -10.10 9.73 16.21
N SER A 184 -10.24 9.82 14.89
CA SER A 184 -11.51 9.98 14.18
C SER A 184 -11.74 8.83 13.21
N ASP A 185 -13.00 8.69 12.77
CA ASP A 185 -13.36 7.73 11.73
C ASP A 185 -12.59 8.04 10.43
N VAL A 186 -12.22 6.99 9.70
CA VAL A 186 -11.62 7.09 8.37
C VAL A 186 -12.65 6.68 7.33
N THR A 187 -13.08 7.63 6.52
CA THR A 187 -14.08 7.43 5.46
C THR A 187 -13.47 7.73 4.10
N PHE A 188 -13.77 6.89 3.13
CA PHE A 188 -13.43 7.10 1.72
C PHE A 188 -14.52 6.53 0.83
N THR A 189 -14.61 7.03 -0.40
CA THR A 189 -15.54 6.50 -1.40
C THR A 189 -14.80 5.58 -2.37
N ASP A 190 -15.28 4.34 -2.46
CA ASP A 190 -14.78 3.34 -3.39
C ASP A 190 -15.63 3.33 -4.67
N MET A 191 -15.01 3.29 -5.84
CA MET A 191 -15.72 3.32 -7.14
C MET A 191 -16.66 2.12 -7.33
N VAL A 192 -16.37 0.98 -6.71
CA VAL A 192 -17.11 -0.26 -6.87
C VAL A 192 -18.07 -0.50 -5.70
N ARG A 193 -17.65 -0.15 -4.49
CA ARG A 193 -18.33 -0.50 -3.24
C ARG A 193 -19.07 0.65 -2.56
N GLY A 194 -18.92 1.87 -3.08
CA GLY A 194 -19.50 3.05 -2.47
C GLY A 194 -18.74 3.54 -1.24
N GLU A 195 -19.42 4.28 -0.38
CA GLU A 195 -18.81 4.84 0.83
C GLU A 195 -18.49 3.76 1.87
N ILE A 196 -17.27 3.81 2.39
CA ILE A 196 -16.75 2.87 3.40
C ILE A 196 -16.18 3.67 4.56
N THR A 197 -16.58 3.32 5.78
CA THR A 197 -16.10 3.95 7.01
C THR A 197 -15.48 2.92 7.95
N PHE A 198 -14.27 3.22 8.40
CA PHE A 198 -13.60 2.50 9.49
C PHE A 198 -13.66 3.36 10.75
N LYS A 199 -14.21 2.81 11.82
CA LYS A 199 -14.43 3.54 13.07
C LYS A 199 -13.11 3.91 13.76
N ALA A 200 -13.09 5.05 14.41
CA ALA A 200 -11.99 5.48 15.25
C ALA A 200 -11.61 4.37 16.26
N GLY A 201 -10.31 4.15 16.43
CA GLY A 201 -9.77 3.13 17.31
C GLY A 201 -9.89 1.67 16.82
N SER A 202 -10.50 1.42 15.65
CA SER A 202 -10.60 0.06 15.10
C SER A 202 -9.28 -0.44 14.51
N ILE A 203 -8.38 0.45 14.15
CA ILE A 203 -7.07 0.15 13.56
C ILE A 203 -6.00 0.82 14.43
N PRO A 204 -5.12 0.03 15.08
CA PRO A 204 -3.98 0.59 15.80
C PRO A 204 -2.93 1.17 14.86
N ASP A 205 -2.02 1.95 15.39
CA ASP A 205 -0.86 2.45 14.66
C ASP A 205 -0.09 1.26 14.08
N TYR A 206 0.27 1.37 12.82
CA TYR A 206 0.77 0.23 12.06
C TYR A 206 2.22 0.42 11.61
N VAL A 207 2.92 -0.70 11.47
CA VAL A 207 4.34 -0.72 11.09
C VAL A 207 4.50 -0.39 9.60
N ILE A 208 5.44 0.51 9.32
CA ILE A 208 5.87 0.87 7.96
C ILE A 208 7.33 0.50 7.67
N VAL A 209 8.16 0.37 8.72
CA VAL A 209 9.57 -0.04 8.61
C VAL A 209 9.86 -1.02 9.74
N ARG A 210 10.48 -2.15 9.38
CA ARG A 210 10.92 -3.18 10.34
C ARG A 210 12.12 -2.71 11.15
N ALA A 211 12.43 -3.45 12.22
CA ALA A 211 13.59 -3.20 13.06
C ALA A 211 14.94 -3.30 12.33
N ASP A 212 15.01 -4.09 11.27
CA ASP A 212 16.19 -4.21 10.40
C ASP A 212 16.31 -3.07 9.37
N GLY A 213 15.40 -2.11 9.38
CA GLY A 213 15.35 -0.99 8.47
C GLY A 213 14.66 -1.28 7.13
N SER A 214 14.19 -2.50 6.89
CA SER A 214 13.49 -2.83 5.66
C SER A 214 12.06 -2.26 5.63
N PRO A 215 11.65 -1.61 4.52
CA PRO A 215 10.32 -1.04 4.40
C PRO A 215 9.27 -2.14 4.13
N LEU A 216 8.05 -1.89 4.61
CA LEU A 216 6.90 -2.75 4.38
C LEU A 216 6.04 -2.25 3.23
N TYR A 217 5.19 -3.14 2.70
CA TYR A 217 4.14 -2.81 1.73
C TYR A 217 3.30 -1.61 2.15
N THR A 218 2.99 -1.51 3.44
CA THR A 218 2.21 -0.41 4.03
C THR A 218 2.83 0.97 3.84
N LEU A 219 4.13 1.05 3.58
CA LEU A 219 4.85 2.27 3.23
C LEU A 219 5.04 2.40 1.73
N VAL A 220 5.68 1.41 1.11
CA VAL A 220 6.22 1.55 -0.26
C VAL A 220 5.13 1.66 -1.32
N ASN A 221 4.01 0.96 -1.14
CA ASN A 221 2.91 1.00 -2.09
C ASN A 221 2.26 2.40 -2.15
N PRO A 222 1.75 2.99 -1.05
CA PRO A 222 1.15 4.33 -1.11
C PRO A 222 2.17 5.44 -1.40
N VAL A 223 3.43 5.31 -0.99
CA VAL A 223 4.47 6.30 -1.30
C VAL A 223 4.74 6.33 -2.80
N ASP A 224 4.86 5.18 -3.45
CA ASP A 224 5.06 5.13 -4.89
C ASP A 224 3.83 5.61 -5.66
N ASP A 225 2.63 5.27 -5.21
CA ASP A 225 1.41 5.82 -5.80
C ASP A 225 1.40 7.36 -5.72
N ALA A 226 1.81 7.94 -4.59
CA ALA A 226 1.94 9.38 -4.42
C ALA A 226 3.02 9.98 -5.33
N LEU A 227 4.23 9.42 -5.33
CA LEU A 227 5.35 9.93 -6.13
C LEU A 227 5.14 9.79 -7.63
N MET A 228 4.42 8.76 -8.06
CA MET A 228 4.09 8.51 -9.47
C MET A 228 2.79 9.20 -9.91
N GLY A 229 2.14 9.95 -9.03
CA GLY A 229 0.92 10.70 -9.34
C GLY A 229 -0.25 9.81 -9.74
N ILE A 230 -0.39 8.65 -9.15
CA ILE A 230 -1.50 7.72 -9.43
C ILE A 230 -2.82 8.35 -8.99
N THR A 231 -3.77 8.41 -9.92
CA THR A 231 -5.09 8.99 -9.69
C THR A 231 -6.12 7.97 -9.25
N HIS A 232 -6.03 6.74 -9.74
CA HIS A 232 -6.97 5.66 -9.46
C HIS A 232 -6.22 4.40 -9.05
N VAL A 233 -6.54 3.89 -7.88
CA VAL A 233 -6.02 2.64 -7.32
C VAL A 233 -7.06 1.55 -7.51
N LEU A 234 -6.94 0.81 -8.62
CA LEU A 234 -7.84 -0.29 -8.97
C LEU A 234 -7.12 -1.61 -8.66
N ARG A 235 -7.68 -2.39 -7.74
CA ARG A 235 -7.04 -3.60 -7.22
C ARG A 235 -8.05 -4.60 -6.66
N GLY A 236 -7.62 -5.79 -6.28
CA GLY A 236 -8.47 -6.80 -5.67
C GLY A 236 -9.02 -6.39 -4.29
N GLU A 237 -10.20 -6.86 -3.97
CA GLU A 237 -10.89 -6.56 -2.70
C GLU A 237 -10.20 -7.13 -1.46
N ASP A 238 -9.27 -8.06 -1.61
CA ASP A 238 -8.42 -8.56 -0.53
C ASP A 238 -7.54 -7.48 0.08
N LEU A 239 -7.32 -6.37 -0.63
CA LEU A 239 -6.58 -5.21 -0.15
C LEU A 239 -7.46 -4.09 0.45
N LEU A 240 -8.77 -4.29 0.49
CA LEU A 240 -9.70 -3.29 1.01
C LEU A 240 -9.40 -2.92 2.48
N SER A 241 -9.07 -3.91 3.31
CA SER A 241 -8.72 -3.68 4.71
C SER A 241 -7.44 -2.86 4.92
N SER A 242 -6.57 -2.79 3.92
CA SER A 242 -5.35 -1.96 3.93
C SER A 242 -5.65 -0.49 3.57
N THR A 243 -6.75 -0.23 2.92
CA THR A 243 -7.07 1.10 2.37
C THR A 243 -7.19 2.20 3.41
N PRO A 244 -7.81 2.02 4.60
CA PRO A 244 -7.86 3.08 5.61
C PRO A 244 -6.47 3.50 6.10
N ARG A 245 -5.52 2.56 6.21
CA ARG A 245 -4.12 2.87 6.54
C ARG A 245 -3.48 3.71 5.45
N GLN A 246 -3.71 3.36 4.20
CA GLN A 246 -3.17 4.07 3.04
C GLN A 246 -3.78 5.47 2.89
N VAL A 247 -5.07 5.63 3.12
CA VAL A 247 -5.73 6.95 3.14
C VAL A 247 -5.09 7.85 4.18
N VAL A 248 -4.88 7.36 5.39
CA VAL A 248 -4.22 8.13 6.46
C VAL A 248 -2.80 8.52 6.08
N LEU A 249 -2.02 7.57 5.55
CA LEU A 249 -0.64 7.85 5.13
C LEU A 249 -0.60 8.86 3.98
N ILE A 250 -1.46 8.71 2.97
CA ILE A 250 -1.48 9.64 1.83
C ILE A 250 -1.86 11.05 2.27
N ARG A 251 -2.79 11.21 3.22
CA ARG A 251 -3.09 12.52 3.82
C ARG A 251 -1.86 13.13 4.48
N ALA A 252 -1.10 12.35 5.23
CA ALA A 252 0.18 12.80 5.80
C ALA A 252 1.19 13.17 4.71
N LEU A 253 1.27 12.37 3.63
CA LEU A 253 2.13 12.66 2.48
C LEU A 253 1.73 13.94 1.74
N MET A 254 0.45 14.28 1.71
CA MET A 254 -0.02 15.58 1.19
C MET A 254 0.47 16.73 2.06
N ASP A 255 0.39 16.60 3.37
CA ASP A 255 0.82 17.63 4.32
C ASP A 255 2.32 17.92 4.24
N ILE A 256 3.13 16.91 4.00
CA ILE A 256 4.59 17.07 3.85
C ILE A 256 5.04 17.33 2.41
N GLY A 257 4.10 17.51 1.49
CA GLY A 257 4.37 17.90 0.10
C GLY A 257 4.85 16.76 -0.81
N VAL A 258 4.67 15.50 -0.42
CA VAL A 258 5.03 14.31 -1.22
C VAL A 258 3.89 13.89 -2.15
N ALA A 259 2.66 13.90 -1.66
CA ALA A 259 1.47 13.62 -2.46
C ALA A 259 0.77 14.90 -2.91
N SER A 260 0.22 14.90 -4.13
CA SER A 260 -0.54 16.03 -4.67
C SER A 260 -2.03 15.94 -4.36
N TYR A 261 -2.59 14.73 -4.25
CA TYR A 261 -4.00 14.47 -4.01
C TYR A 261 -4.21 13.07 -3.42
N LEU A 262 -5.40 12.85 -2.86
CA LEU A 262 -5.85 11.52 -2.48
C LEU A 262 -6.36 10.81 -3.75
N PRO A 263 -5.86 9.62 -4.08
CA PRO A 263 -6.37 8.86 -5.23
C PRO A 263 -7.79 8.36 -4.99
N VAL A 264 -8.48 8.07 -6.08
CA VAL A 264 -9.75 7.34 -6.07
C VAL A 264 -9.45 5.85 -5.96
N PHE A 265 -10.13 5.14 -5.07
CA PHE A 265 -9.97 3.70 -4.89
C PHE A 265 -11.10 2.92 -5.58
N GLY A 266 -10.77 1.78 -6.13
CA GLY A 266 -11.74 0.82 -6.66
C GLY A 266 -11.30 -0.60 -6.34
N HIS A 267 -12.10 -1.32 -5.53
CA HIS A 267 -11.79 -2.69 -5.11
C HIS A 267 -12.66 -3.68 -5.87
N LEU A 268 -12.00 -4.45 -6.74
CA LEU A 268 -12.62 -5.42 -7.61
C LEU A 268 -12.94 -6.71 -6.83
N PRO A 269 -14.11 -7.33 -7.08
CA PRO A 269 -14.44 -8.59 -6.47
C PRO A 269 -13.49 -9.71 -6.91
N TYR A 270 -13.45 -10.80 -6.14
CA TYR A 270 -12.62 -11.96 -6.47
C TYR A 270 -13.02 -12.62 -7.78
N VAL A 271 -12.03 -13.21 -8.47
CA VAL A 271 -12.32 -14.19 -9.52
C VAL A 271 -12.82 -15.46 -8.83
N MET A 272 -14.02 -15.89 -9.18
CA MET A 272 -14.66 -17.02 -8.56
C MET A 272 -14.36 -18.31 -9.33
N GLY A 273 -14.17 -19.42 -8.60
CA GLY A 273 -14.13 -20.77 -9.11
C GLY A 273 -15.49 -21.46 -9.01
N GLU A 274 -15.51 -22.77 -9.13
CA GLU A 274 -16.72 -23.56 -8.98
C GLU A 274 -17.34 -23.43 -7.59
N GLY A 275 -18.67 -23.42 -7.51
CA GLY A 275 -19.42 -23.41 -6.26
C GLY A 275 -19.29 -22.13 -5.45
N ASN A 276 -19.14 -20.97 -6.08
CA ASN A 276 -19.01 -19.65 -5.43
C ASN A 276 -17.83 -19.53 -4.46
N LYS A 277 -16.77 -20.30 -4.68
CA LYS A 277 -15.52 -20.18 -3.93
C LYS A 277 -14.53 -19.29 -4.67
N LYS A 278 -13.76 -18.48 -3.92
CA LYS A 278 -12.62 -17.76 -4.49
C LYS A 278 -11.69 -18.74 -5.19
N LEU A 279 -11.29 -18.42 -6.42
CA LEU A 279 -10.32 -19.21 -7.16
C LEU A 279 -8.98 -19.21 -6.42
N SER A 280 -8.52 -20.40 -6.02
CA SER A 280 -7.25 -20.56 -5.30
C SER A 280 -6.07 -20.45 -6.26
N LYS A 281 -4.95 -19.88 -5.77
CA LYS A 281 -3.68 -19.90 -6.52
C LYS A 281 -3.18 -21.32 -6.83
N ARG A 282 -3.68 -22.33 -6.11
CA ARG A 282 -3.31 -23.74 -6.31
C ARG A 282 -4.17 -24.42 -7.37
N ASP A 283 -5.29 -23.82 -7.78
CA ASP A 283 -6.14 -24.37 -8.82
C ASP A 283 -5.43 -24.26 -10.17
N PRO A 284 -5.35 -25.35 -10.96
CA PRO A 284 -4.76 -25.31 -12.31
C PRO A 284 -5.42 -24.27 -13.22
N GLN A 285 -6.71 -24.01 -13.02
CA GLN A 285 -7.49 -23.01 -13.76
C GLN A 285 -7.07 -21.56 -13.45
N SER A 286 -6.29 -21.34 -12.38
CA SER A 286 -5.77 -20.03 -12.03
C SER A 286 -4.47 -19.68 -12.75
N ASN A 287 -3.75 -20.66 -13.30
CA ASN A 287 -2.48 -20.48 -13.96
C ASN A 287 -2.69 -20.06 -15.41
N LEU A 288 -2.26 -18.84 -15.76
CA LEU A 288 -2.43 -18.28 -17.10
C LEU A 288 -1.78 -19.15 -18.18
N PHE A 289 -0.57 -19.64 -17.96
CA PHE A 289 0.18 -20.41 -18.98
C PHE A 289 -0.43 -21.78 -19.22
N LEU A 290 -1.04 -22.41 -18.21
CA LEU A 290 -1.79 -23.65 -18.42
C LEU A 290 -3.03 -23.43 -19.28
N LEU A 291 -3.70 -22.29 -19.13
CA LEU A 291 -4.83 -21.93 -20.00
C LEU A 291 -4.36 -21.71 -21.44
N ARG A 292 -3.26 -21.00 -21.63
CA ARG A 292 -2.61 -20.81 -22.94
C ARG A 292 -2.28 -22.15 -23.59
N ASP A 293 -1.64 -23.07 -22.87
CA ASP A 293 -1.22 -24.37 -23.37
C ASP A 293 -2.42 -25.27 -23.72
N ARG A 294 -3.56 -25.03 -23.09
CA ARG A 294 -4.83 -25.69 -23.42
C ARG A 294 -5.56 -25.06 -24.63
N GLY A 295 -4.99 -24.04 -25.25
CA GLY A 295 -5.51 -23.44 -26.45
C GLY A 295 -6.47 -22.26 -26.23
N PHE A 296 -6.56 -21.71 -25.02
CA PHE A 296 -7.30 -20.48 -24.80
C PHE A 296 -6.59 -19.33 -25.52
N ILE A 297 -7.36 -18.54 -26.25
CA ILE A 297 -6.83 -17.36 -26.96
C ILE A 297 -6.89 -16.12 -26.08
N PRO A 298 -5.97 -15.15 -26.25
CA PRO A 298 -5.92 -13.95 -25.42
C PRO A 298 -7.24 -13.18 -25.39
N GLU A 299 -7.87 -12.95 -26.52
CA GLU A 299 -9.11 -12.18 -26.64
C GLU A 299 -10.26 -12.84 -25.88
N GLY A 300 -10.39 -14.16 -25.97
CA GLY A 300 -11.40 -14.93 -25.25
C GLY A 300 -11.21 -14.85 -23.75
N LEU A 301 -9.95 -14.98 -23.29
CA LEU A 301 -9.61 -14.90 -21.87
C LEU A 301 -9.85 -13.50 -21.30
N LEU A 302 -9.40 -12.45 -21.99
CA LEU A 302 -9.60 -11.06 -21.56
C LEU A 302 -11.10 -10.71 -21.53
N ASN A 303 -11.86 -11.14 -22.53
CA ASN A 303 -13.32 -10.94 -22.55
C ASN A 303 -13.99 -11.61 -21.33
N TYR A 304 -13.64 -12.85 -21.07
CA TYR A 304 -14.18 -13.58 -19.91
C TYR A 304 -13.83 -12.89 -18.58
N LEU A 305 -12.59 -12.45 -18.40
CA LEU A 305 -12.15 -11.79 -17.18
C LEU A 305 -12.75 -10.39 -16.98
N SER A 306 -13.29 -9.78 -18.03
CA SER A 306 -13.93 -8.46 -17.97
C SER A 306 -15.43 -8.50 -17.61
N LEU A 307 -16.04 -9.68 -17.63
CA LEU A 307 -17.44 -9.88 -17.23
C LEU A 307 -17.61 -9.96 -15.72
#